data_0892620b40e2b7c83c794dc55bca6945
#
_entry.id   0892620b40e2b7c83c794dc55bca6945
#
_cell.length_a   1.000
_cell.length_b   1.000
_cell.length_c   1.000
_cell.angle_alpha   90.00
_cell.angle_beta   90.00
_cell.angle_gamma   90.00
#
_symmetry.space_group_name_H-M   'P 1'
#
loop_
_entity.id
_entity.type
_entity.pdbx_description
1 polymer ?
#
loop_
_entity_poly.entity_id
_entity_poly.type
_entity_poly.pdbx_seq_one_letter_code
_entity_poly.pdbx_strand_id
1 'polypeptide(L)'
;QKTINKTLVNVKYLSKVIEYDRYQPEFYEDTFTYIKKRANNSKVKKGLTLYKKNKEFINIIENEFSVEKELLLSLMGIETNFGNYLGKMDILSSLATLSFDKRRSEFFTKELLTLLKLVDDEKIDVKILFGSWAGAVGNFQFMPSTIKNYAIDYDKNEIIELKKFDDSFASAANY
;
A
#
# COMPACT_ATOMS: atom_id res chain seq x y z
N GLN A 1 20.15 5.16 -15.12
CA GLN A 1 20.38 4.01 -16.04
C GLN A 1 20.70 2.73 -15.30
N LYS A 2 21.55 2.76 -14.23
CA LYS A 2 21.91 1.60 -13.41
C LYS A 2 20.68 0.97 -12.74
N THR A 3 19.82 1.79 -12.13
CA THR A 3 18.57 1.37 -11.49
C THR A 3 17.61 0.73 -12.49
N ILE A 4 17.40 1.34 -13.65
CA ILE A 4 16.57 0.79 -14.72
C ILE A 4 17.06 -0.60 -15.13
N ASN A 5 18.37 -0.75 -15.38
CA ASN A 5 18.95 -2.02 -15.78
C ASN A 5 18.82 -3.09 -14.68
N LYS A 6 18.88 -2.69 -13.41
CA LYS A 6 18.73 -3.61 -12.27
C LYS A 6 17.28 -4.03 -12.01
N THR A 7 16.33 -3.10 -12.20
CA THR A 7 14.93 -3.29 -11.78
C THR A 7 14.04 -3.78 -12.92
N LEU A 8 14.20 -3.25 -14.15
CA LEU A 8 13.27 -3.53 -15.25
C LEU A 8 13.66 -4.76 -16.10
N VAL A 9 14.84 -5.33 -15.91
CA VAL A 9 15.29 -6.52 -16.68
C VAL A 9 14.39 -7.75 -16.49
N ASN A 10 13.75 -7.87 -15.34
CA ASN A 10 12.87 -9.00 -15.01
C ASN A 10 11.38 -8.67 -15.09
N VAL A 11 11.03 -7.47 -15.52
CA VAL A 11 9.63 -7.04 -15.64
C VAL A 11 8.90 -7.87 -16.70
N LYS A 12 7.70 -8.33 -16.35
CA LYS A 12 6.86 -9.18 -17.19
C LYS A 12 5.52 -8.51 -17.46
N TYR A 13 4.96 -8.75 -18.63
CA TYR A 13 3.57 -8.40 -18.89
C TYR A 13 2.65 -9.35 -18.10
N LEU A 14 1.73 -8.78 -17.33
CA LEU A 14 0.81 -9.51 -16.47
C LEU A 14 -0.64 -9.32 -16.95
N SER A 15 -1.15 -10.21 -17.79
CA SER A 15 -2.53 -10.15 -18.32
C SER A 15 -3.58 -10.08 -17.20
N LYS A 16 -3.33 -10.76 -16.08
CA LYS A 16 -4.19 -10.76 -14.90
C LYS A 16 -4.39 -9.36 -14.29
N VAL A 17 -3.37 -8.52 -14.37
CA VAL A 17 -3.44 -7.12 -13.91
C VAL A 17 -4.43 -6.32 -14.76
N ILE A 18 -4.44 -6.55 -16.06
CA ILE A 18 -5.40 -5.92 -16.98
C ILE A 18 -6.84 -6.38 -16.71
N GLU A 19 -7.03 -7.67 -16.41
CA GLU A 19 -8.34 -8.20 -16.01
C GLU A 19 -8.86 -7.50 -14.74
N TYR A 20 -8.01 -7.37 -13.72
CA TYR A 20 -8.37 -6.68 -12.47
C TYR A 20 -8.65 -5.18 -12.68
N ASP A 21 -7.88 -4.50 -13.54
CA ASP A 21 -8.11 -3.10 -13.87
C ASP A 21 -9.45 -2.87 -14.56
N ARG A 22 -9.92 -3.83 -15.35
CA ARG A 22 -11.20 -3.73 -16.09
C ARG A 22 -12.39 -4.20 -15.28
N TYR A 23 -12.19 -5.06 -14.31
CA TYR A 23 -13.26 -5.57 -13.46
C TYR A 23 -12.93 -5.31 -11.99
N GLN A 24 -13.55 -4.28 -11.43
CA GLN A 24 -13.44 -3.90 -10.03
C GLN A 24 -14.79 -4.13 -9.36
N PRO A 25 -14.92 -5.16 -8.49
CA PRO A 25 -16.19 -5.55 -7.87
C PRO A 25 -16.90 -4.40 -7.15
N GLU A 26 -16.17 -3.41 -6.66
CA GLU A 26 -16.65 -2.23 -5.94
C GLU A 26 -17.66 -1.43 -6.75
N PHE A 27 -17.55 -1.43 -8.06
CA PHE A 27 -18.48 -0.70 -8.95
C PHE A 27 -19.78 -1.47 -9.26
N TYR A 28 -19.84 -2.73 -8.85
CA TYR A 28 -21.00 -3.62 -9.11
C TYR A 28 -21.75 -3.99 -7.83
N GLU A 29 -21.20 -3.68 -6.65
CA GLU A 29 -21.85 -3.92 -5.37
C GLU A 29 -22.72 -2.70 -4.98
N ASP A 30 -23.92 -2.95 -4.44
CA ASP A 30 -24.68 -1.89 -3.79
C ASP A 30 -24.01 -1.45 -2.47
N THR A 31 -24.26 -0.22 -2.06
CA THR A 31 -23.62 0.39 -0.90
C THR A 31 -23.85 -0.39 0.40
N PHE A 32 -25.04 -0.94 0.60
CA PHE A 32 -25.35 -1.71 1.81
C PHE A 32 -24.53 -2.99 1.89
N THR A 33 -24.47 -3.74 0.80
CA THR A 33 -23.66 -4.97 0.68
C THR A 33 -22.18 -4.65 0.85
N TYR A 34 -21.71 -3.59 0.23
CA TYR A 34 -20.33 -3.11 0.36
C TYR A 34 -19.96 -2.85 1.83
N ILE A 35 -20.76 -2.03 2.54
CA ILE A 35 -20.51 -1.70 3.94
C ILE A 35 -20.59 -2.95 4.82
N LYS A 36 -21.63 -3.78 4.66
CA LYS A 36 -21.81 -4.99 5.46
C LYS A 36 -20.65 -5.97 5.36
N LYS A 37 -20.07 -6.09 4.16
CA LYS A 37 -18.89 -6.96 3.94
C LYS A 37 -17.63 -6.37 4.58
N ARG A 38 -17.45 -5.06 4.55
CA ARG A 38 -16.19 -4.39 4.94
C ARG A 38 -16.17 -3.87 6.37
N ALA A 39 -17.35 -3.59 6.97
CA ALA A 39 -17.50 -3.07 8.33
C ALA A 39 -18.32 -4.04 9.18
N ASN A 40 -17.77 -5.22 9.47
CA ASN A 40 -18.45 -6.25 10.25
C ASN A 40 -17.82 -6.47 11.64
N ASN A 41 -18.57 -7.10 12.55
CA ASN A 41 -18.12 -7.35 13.92
C ASN A 41 -16.81 -8.16 14.00
N SER A 42 -16.50 -9.02 13.04
CA SER A 42 -15.24 -9.75 13.02
C SER A 42 -14.05 -8.80 12.81
N LYS A 43 -14.19 -7.82 11.90
CA LYS A 43 -13.17 -6.78 11.70
C LYS A 43 -13.00 -5.89 12.93
N VAL A 44 -14.10 -5.49 13.55
CA VAL A 44 -14.05 -4.72 14.82
C VAL A 44 -13.26 -5.47 15.90
N LYS A 45 -13.54 -6.76 16.10
CA LYS A 45 -12.79 -7.59 17.07
C LYS A 45 -11.31 -7.68 16.72
N LYS A 46 -10.96 -7.83 15.44
CA LYS A 46 -9.54 -7.85 15.00
C LYS A 46 -8.86 -6.51 15.28
N GLY A 47 -9.50 -5.40 14.95
CA GLY A 47 -8.97 -4.05 15.22
C GLY A 47 -8.73 -3.81 16.71
N LEU A 48 -9.69 -4.17 17.57
CA LEU A 48 -9.54 -4.10 19.00
C LEU A 48 -8.41 -5.00 19.54
N THR A 49 -8.22 -6.18 18.95
CA THR A 49 -7.11 -7.08 19.32
C THR A 49 -5.77 -6.47 18.93
N LEU A 50 -5.67 -5.92 17.71
CA LEU A 50 -4.47 -5.23 17.24
C LEU A 50 -4.14 -4.03 18.11
N TYR A 51 -5.14 -3.21 18.45
CA TYR A 51 -4.98 -2.08 19.36
C TYR A 51 -4.45 -2.52 20.73
N LYS A 52 -5.07 -3.50 21.35
CA LYS A 52 -4.62 -4.01 22.67
C LYS A 52 -3.17 -4.47 22.65
N LYS A 53 -2.75 -5.13 21.56
CA LYS A 53 -1.38 -5.63 21.39
C LYS A 53 -0.35 -4.50 21.22
N ASN A 54 -0.72 -3.39 20.58
CA ASN A 54 0.18 -2.31 20.22
C ASN A 54 -0.25 -0.96 20.84
N LYS A 55 -0.94 -1.01 21.98
CA LYS A 55 -1.62 0.15 22.59
C LYS A 55 -0.70 1.33 22.81
N GLU A 56 0.49 1.11 23.37
CA GLU A 56 1.44 2.18 23.69
C GLU A 56 1.89 2.89 22.41
N PHE A 57 2.34 2.14 21.42
CA PHE A 57 2.78 2.69 20.14
C PHE A 57 1.66 3.45 19.42
N ILE A 58 0.46 2.86 19.32
CA ILE A 58 -0.68 3.50 18.64
C ILE A 58 -1.06 4.82 19.33
N ASN A 59 -1.04 4.87 20.67
CA ASN A 59 -1.32 6.11 21.39
C ASN A 59 -0.22 7.16 21.22
N ILE A 60 1.04 6.75 21.09
CA ILE A 60 2.15 7.67 20.74
C ILE A 60 1.90 8.30 19.37
N ILE A 61 1.58 7.49 18.34
CA ILE A 61 1.29 7.98 16.99
C ILE A 61 0.07 8.90 16.97
N GLU A 62 -1.02 8.53 17.66
CA GLU A 62 -2.21 9.37 17.81
C GLU A 62 -1.87 10.77 18.33
N ASN A 63 -1.05 10.84 19.39
CA ASN A 63 -0.66 12.10 20.00
C ASN A 63 0.32 12.90 19.14
N GLU A 64 1.29 12.22 18.52
CA GLU A 64 2.34 12.87 17.72
C GLU A 64 1.78 13.50 16.45
N PHE A 65 0.88 12.77 15.75
CA PHE A 65 0.32 13.21 14.47
C PHE A 65 -1.07 13.85 14.60
N SER A 66 -1.69 13.83 15.79
CA SER A 66 -3.06 14.34 16.03
C SER A 66 -4.10 13.70 15.12
N VAL A 67 -3.97 12.40 14.85
CA VAL A 67 -4.89 11.58 14.04
C VAL A 67 -5.51 10.49 14.89
N GLU A 68 -6.84 10.42 14.91
CA GLU A 68 -7.59 9.43 15.70
C GLU A 68 -7.15 8.00 15.37
N LYS A 69 -6.78 7.24 16.39
CA LYS A 69 -6.36 5.83 16.23
C LYS A 69 -7.45 4.93 15.63
N GLU A 70 -8.72 5.25 15.89
CA GLU A 70 -9.87 4.56 15.32
C GLU A 70 -9.90 4.69 13.79
N LEU A 71 -9.52 5.87 13.26
CA LEU A 71 -9.41 6.10 11.82
C LEU A 71 -8.28 5.22 11.22
N LEU A 72 -7.09 5.28 11.81
CA LEU A 72 -5.93 4.50 11.35
C LEU A 72 -6.21 2.98 11.37
N LEU A 73 -6.77 2.48 12.47
CA LEU A 73 -7.15 1.07 12.60
C LEU A 73 -8.22 0.67 11.57
N SER A 74 -9.20 1.56 11.33
CA SER A 74 -10.25 1.29 10.35
C SER A 74 -9.70 1.23 8.92
N LEU A 75 -8.82 2.16 8.55
CA LEU A 75 -8.14 2.15 7.25
C LEU A 75 -7.33 0.86 7.06
N MET A 76 -6.48 0.49 8.02
CA MET A 76 -5.73 -0.76 7.95
C MET A 76 -6.64 -2.00 7.85
N GLY A 77 -7.79 -1.96 8.54
CA GLY A 77 -8.80 -3.01 8.48
C GLY A 77 -9.46 -3.13 7.09
N ILE A 78 -9.76 -2.01 6.43
CA ILE A 78 -10.37 -1.96 5.10
C ILE A 78 -9.35 -2.38 4.05
N GLU A 79 -8.17 -1.79 4.04
CA GLU A 79 -7.15 -1.97 3.02
C GLU A 79 -6.57 -3.39 3.00
N THR A 80 -6.16 -3.89 4.16
CA THR A 80 -5.39 -5.13 4.21
C THR A 80 -5.92 -6.17 5.20
N ASN A 81 -7.09 -5.93 5.80
CA ASN A 81 -7.60 -6.75 6.90
C ASN A 81 -6.53 -6.92 8.00
N PHE A 82 -5.97 -5.78 8.43
CA PHE A 82 -4.91 -5.69 9.45
C PHE A 82 -3.62 -6.43 9.06
N GLY A 83 -3.14 -6.21 7.84
CA GLY A 83 -1.91 -6.78 7.32
C GLY A 83 -2.00 -8.23 6.82
N ASN A 84 -3.19 -8.85 6.84
CA ASN A 84 -3.36 -10.23 6.36
C ASN A 84 -3.37 -10.36 4.84
N TYR A 85 -3.70 -9.28 4.10
CA TYR A 85 -3.82 -9.27 2.64
C TYR A 85 -3.04 -8.09 2.05
N LEU A 86 -1.72 -8.23 1.97
CA LEU A 86 -0.82 -7.17 1.45
C LEU A 86 -0.69 -7.18 -0.08
N GLY A 87 -1.28 -8.18 -0.75
CA GLY A 87 -1.02 -8.47 -2.16
C GLY A 87 0.26 -9.27 -2.37
N LYS A 88 0.31 -9.95 -3.52
CA LYS A 88 1.44 -10.83 -3.91
C LYS A 88 1.93 -10.57 -5.33
N MET A 89 1.43 -9.51 -5.97
CA MET A 89 1.83 -9.18 -7.33
C MET A 89 3.19 -8.47 -7.31
N ASP A 90 4.02 -8.76 -8.28
CA ASP A 90 5.23 -7.99 -8.55
C ASP A 90 4.84 -6.58 -8.99
N ILE A 91 5.18 -5.57 -8.17
CA ILE A 91 4.71 -4.20 -8.37
C ILE A 91 5.33 -3.56 -9.61
N LEU A 92 6.60 -3.83 -9.91
CA LEU A 92 7.24 -3.30 -11.11
C LEU A 92 6.57 -3.82 -12.37
N SER A 93 6.32 -5.14 -12.43
CA SER A 93 5.59 -5.75 -13.55
C SER A 93 4.15 -5.25 -13.65
N SER A 94 3.48 -5.06 -12.51
CA SER A 94 2.11 -4.53 -12.47
C SER A 94 2.03 -3.11 -13.02
N LEU A 95 2.86 -2.20 -12.52
CA LEU A 95 2.91 -0.82 -12.96
C LEU A 95 3.35 -0.70 -14.43
N ALA A 96 4.36 -1.47 -14.86
CA ALA A 96 4.79 -1.48 -16.25
C ALA A 96 3.68 -1.98 -17.18
N THR A 97 2.95 -3.04 -16.79
CA THR A 97 1.81 -3.55 -17.55
C THR A 97 0.70 -2.50 -17.69
N LEU A 98 0.34 -1.82 -16.59
CA LEU A 98 -0.68 -0.77 -16.58
C LEU A 98 -0.23 0.51 -17.29
N SER A 99 1.07 0.81 -17.29
CA SER A 99 1.65 1.90 -18.07
C SER A 99 1.56 1.64 -19.58
N PHE A 100 1.70 0.39 -19.98
CA PHE A 100 1.56 -0.02 -21.39
C PHE A 100 0.10 -0.03 -21.84
N ASP A 101 -0.85 -0.33 -20.97
CA ASP A 101 -2.28 -0.32 -21.27
C ASP A 101 -2.81 1.11 -21.40
N LYS A 102 -3.51 1.41 -22.52
CA LYS A 102 -3.94 2.76 -22.86
C LYS A 102 -4.94 3.40 -21.88
N ARG A 103 -5.67 2.59 -21.07
CA ARG A 103 -6.80 3.07 -20.26
C ARG A 103 -6.40 4.12 -19.23
N ARG A 104 -5.31 3.88 -18.49
CA ARG A 104 -4.78 4.77 -17.44
C ARG A 104 -3.26 4.93 -17.52
N SER A 105 -2.71 4.84 -18.75
CA SER A 105 -1.27 4.81 -19.00
C SER A 105 -0.52 5.96 -18.35
N GLU A 106 -1.01 7.18 -18.48
CA GLU A 106 -0.34 8.36 -17.92
C GLU A 106 -0.19 8.28 -16.40
N PHE A 107 -1.27 7.90 -15.70
CA PHE A 107 -1.25 7.74 -14.25
C PHE A 107 -0.23 6.68 -13.82
N PHE A 108 -0.31 5.48 -14.39
CA PHE A 108 0.57 4.38 -14.00
C PHE A 108 2.02 4.58 -14.43
N THR A 109 2.28 5.30 -15.52
CA THR A 109 3.64 5.69 -15.89
C THR A 109 4.25 6.64 -14.86
N LYS A 110 3.49 7.62 -14.35
CA LYS A 110 3.94 8.48 -13.26
C LYS A 110 4.26 7.70 -11.99
N GLU A 111 3.39 6.74 -11.63
CA GLU A 111 3.63 5.87 -10.46
C GLU A 111 4.87 4.98 -10.65
N LEU A 112 5.06 4.39 -11.83
CA LEU A 112 6.24 3.60 -12.16
C LEU A 112 7.54 4.42 -12.05
N LEU A 113 7.56 5.60 -12.65
CA LEU A 113 8.72 6.50 -12.60
C LEU A 113 9.03 6.96 -11.17
N THR A 114 7.98 7.23 -10.38
CA THR A 114 8.13 7.58 -8.96
C THR A 114 8.71 6.42 -8.17
N LEU A 115 8.23 5.19 -8.40
CA LEU A 115 8.80 3.99 -7.76
C LEU A 115 10.27 3.78 -8.11
N LEU A 116 10.62 3.92 -9.38
CA LEU A 116 12.02 3.81 -9.83
C LEU A 116 12.92 4.84 -9.17
N LYS A 117 12.41 6.07 -8.94
CA LYS A 117 13.12 7.11 -8.23
C LYS A 117 13.32 6.77 -6.76
N LEU A 118 12.29 6.26 -6.07
CA LEU A 118 12.40 5.82 -4.67
C LEU A 118 13.43 4.70 -4.49
N VAL A 119 13.52 3.80 -5.47
CA VAL A 119 14.55 2.74 -5.50
C VAL A 119 15.95 3.31 -5.80
N ASP A 120 16.05 4.28 -6.69
CA ASP A 120 17.32 4.94 -7.05
C ASP A 120 17.89 5.73 -5.86
N ASP A 121 17.02 6.36 -5.07
CA ASP A 121 17.33 7.10 -3.86
C ASP A 121 17.53 6.17 -2.63
N GLU A 122 17.53 4.84 -2.82
CA GLU A 122 17.70 3.81 -1.78
C GLU A 122 16.67 3.88 -0.63
N LYS A 123 15.54 4.55 -0.84
CA LYS A 123 14.46 4.68 0.16
C LYS A 123 13.63 3.40 0.31
N ILE A 124 13.59 2.57 -0.74
CA ILE A 124 12.84 1.31 -0.77
C ILE A 124 13.71 0.21 -1.38
N ASP A 125 13.75 -0.96 -0.73
CA ASP A 125 14.42 -2.14 -1.30
C ASP A 125 13.55 -2.80 -2.39
N VAL A 126 14.14 -2.99 -3.57
CA VAL A 126 13.51 -3.70 -4.70
C VAL A 126 13.02 -5.09 -4.33
N LYS A 127 13.72 -5.78 -3.42
CA LYS A 127 13.40 -7.17 -3.05
C LYS A 127 12.05 -7.33 -2.37
N ILE A 128 11.50 -6.25 -1.80
CA ILE A 128 10.22 -6.28 -1.07
C ILE A 128 9.04 -5.72 -1.89
N LEU A 129 9.23 -5.40 -3.16
CA LEU A 129 8.22 -4.78 -4.04
C LEU A 129 7.16 -5.80 -4.51
N PHE A 130 6.48 -6.40 -3.55
CA PHE A 130 5.26 -7.17 -3.77
C PHE A 130 4.08 -6.49 -3.07
N GLY A 131 2.95 -6.39 -3.76
CA GLY A 131 1.79 -5.68 -3.25
C GLY A 131 0.52 -5.95 -4.06
N SER A 132 -0.33 -4.94 -4.22
CA SER A 132 -1.55 -5.06 -5.00
C SER A 132 -1.27 -5.13 -6.51
N TRP A 133 -2.28 -5.54 -7.26
CA TRP A 133 -2.25 -5.53 -8.72
C TRP A 133 -2.08 -4.13 -9.32
N ALA A 134 -2.49 -3.09 -8.60
CA ALA A 134 -2.39 -1.69 -9.03
C ALA A 134 -1.09 -1.00 -8.59
N GLY A 135 -0.17 -1.72 -7.91
CA GLY A 135 1.12 -1.16 -7.48
C GLY A 135 1.12 -0.58 -6.06
N ALA A 136 0.07 -0.78 -5.27
CA ALA A 136 0.02 -0.32 -3.89
C ALA A 136 0.80 -1.25 -2.94
N VAL A 137 1.41 -0.66 -1.90
CA VAL A 137 2.37 -1.30 -0.99
C VAL A 137 1.91 -1.22 0.46
N GLY A 138 2.15 -2.28 1.22
CA GLY A 138 2.14 -2.28 2.67
C GLY A 138 0.77 -2.32 3.31
N ASN A 139 0.75 -2.09 4.61
CA ASN A 139 -0.43 -2.24 5.47
C ASN A 139 -1.59 -1.29 5.11
N PHE A 140 -1.29 -0.13 4.56
CA PHE A 140 -2.24 0.92 4.16
C PHE A 140 -2.33 1.12 2.64
N GLN A 141 -1.76 0.20 1.85
CA GLN A 141 -1.85 0.18 0.39
C GLN A 141 -1.46 1.52 -0.28
N PHE A 142 -0.28 2.04 0.09
CA PHE A 142 0.24 3.28 -0.47
C PHE A 142 0.73 3.11 -1.91
N MET A 143 0.29 4.01 -2.78
CA MET A 143 0.84 4.16 -4.12
C MET A 143 2.24 4.79 -4.05
N PRO A 144 3.13 4.57 -5.04
CA PRO A 144 4.46 5.16 -5.06
C PRO A 144 4.50 6.68 -4.83
N SER A 145 3.56 7.41 -5.41
CA SER A 145 3.42 8.86 -5.17
C SER A 145 3.07 9.20 -3.72
N THR A 146 2.22 8.41 -3.08
CA THR A 146 1.89 8.56 -1.66
C THR A 146 3.11 8.25 -0.79
N ILE A 147 3.86 7.19 -1.10
CA ILE A 147 5.11 6.85 -0.41
C ILE A 147 6.08 8.02 -0.47
N LYS A 148 6.33 8.55 -1.68
CA LYS A 148 7.25 9.66 -1.90
C LYS A 148 6.91 10.90 -1.05
N ASN A 149 5.62 11.20 -0.89
CA ASN A 149 5.17 12.43 -0.27
C ASN A 149 4.96 12.31 1.24
N TYR A 150 4.61 11.13 1.74
CA TYR A 150 4.11 10.97 3.11
C TYR A 150 4.75 9.84 3.91
N ALA A 151 5.44 8.88 3.26
CA ALA A 151 6.02 7.78 4.02
C ALA A 151 7.20 8.25 4.88
N ILE A 152 7.28 7.68 6.08
CA ILE A 152 8.28 7.98 7.10
C ILE A 152 9.03 6.69 7.45
N ASP A 153 10.34 6.77 7.53
CA ASP A 153 11.20 5.81 8.23
C ASP A 153 11.13 6.16 9.74
N TYR A 154 10.17 5.56 10.43
CA TYR A 154 9.87 5.91 11.83
C TYR A 154 10.84 5.26 12.81
N ASP A 155 11.30 4.04 12.52
CA ASP A 155 12.31 3.34 13.32
C ASP A 155 13.76 3.80 13.04
N LYS A 156 13.94 4.72 12.07
CA LYS A 156 15.21 5.36 11.67
C LYS A 156 16.28 4.36 11.25
N ASN A 157 15.88 3.29 10.57
CA ASN A 157 16.79 2.30 10.03
C ASN A 157 17.26 2.57 8.59
N GLU A 158 16.92 3.77 8.05
CA GLU A 158 17.24 4.29 6.71
C GLU A 158 16.42 3.66 5.56
N ILE A 159 15.47 2.76 5.85
CA ILE A 159 14.63 2.08 4.87
C ILE A 159 13.15 2.20 5.26
N ILE A 160 12.32 2.67 4.34
CA ILE A 160 10.86 2.70 4.54
C ILE A 160 10.26 1.31 4.31
N GLU A 161 9.77 0.66 5.37
CA GLU A 161 9.23 -0.70 5.34
C GLU A 161 7.71 -0.74 5.60
N LEU A 162 6.90 -0.35 4.64
CA LEU A 162 5.44 -0.23 4.80
C LEU A 162 4.68 -1.54 5.10
N LYS A 163 5.39 -2.67 5.18
CA LYS A 163 4.86 -3.95 5.68
C LYS A 163 5.12 -4.12 7.18
N LYS A 164 6.07 -3.39 7.74
CA LYS A 164 6.28 -3.29 9.19
C LYS A 164 5.24 -2.35 9.80
N PHE A 165 4.94 -2.60 11.05
CA PHE A 165 3.89 -1.87 11.76
C PHE A 165 4.27 -0.41 11.99
N ASP A 166 5.50 -0.17 12.43
CA ASP A 166 5.99 1.14 12.87
C ASP A 166 5.96 2.16 11.73
N ASP A 167 6.69 1.89 10.63
CA ASP A 167 6.73 2.78 9.47
C ASP A 167 5.37 2.94 8.81
N SER A 168 4.63 1.83 8.68
CA SER A 168 3.34 1.88 7.99
C SER A 168 2.30 2.69 8.77
N PHE A 169 2.28 2.56 10.09
CA PHE A 169 1.31 3.26 10.94
C PHE A 169 1.63 4.74 11.06
N ALA A 170 2.93 5.08 11.29
CA ALA A 170 3.40 6.46 11.29
C ALA A 170 3.20 7.15 9.93
N SER A 171 3.52 6.45 8.83
CA SER A 171 3.28 6.98 7.47
C SER A 171 1.80 7.25 7.21
N ALA A 172 0.91 6.37 7.67
CA ALA A 172 -0.53 6.58 7.51
C ALA A 172 -1.05 7.75 8.33
N ALA A 173 -0.50 7.97 9.52
CA ALA A 173 -0.83 9.12 10.35
C ALA A 173 -0.30 10.46 9.77
N ASN A 174 0.84 10.41 9.06
CA ASN A 174 1.42 11.58 8.38
C ASN A 174 0.70 11.94 7.07
N TYR A 175 -0.02 11.02 6.47
CA TYR A 175 -0.82 11.24 5.26
C TYR A 175 -2.06 12.06 5.51
#